data_fe16fdb7adf2a110728cbf6b5c3318df
#
_entry.id   fe16fdb7adf2a110728cbf6b5c3318df
#
_cell.length_a   1.000
_cell.length_b   1.000
_cell.length_c   1.000
_cell.angle_alpha   90.00
_cell.angle_beta   90.00
_cell.angle_gamma   90.00
#
_symmetry.space_group_name_H-M   'P 1'
#
loop_
_entity.id
_entity.type
_entity.pdbx_description
1 polymer ?
#
loop_
_entity_poly.entity_id
_entity_poly.type
_entity_poly.pdbx_seq_one_letter_code
_entity_poly.pdbx_strand_id
1 'polypeptide(L)'
;MTVGHVHSIESMGLVDGPGIRTVIFLQGCALRCRFCHNPDTWELSGGTEYTPEELVAKIRRFKPYFKEDGGVTFSGGEPLLQPDFLKETLKLCKNEGIHTCIDTAGYGLSDYDEILNHTDLVLLDLKHIHKTDYEKMTGRSMDRFEEFLNALKKHQTKIWIRHVVVPGITDSEDHMAQLKAYIQTFPNVEKVELLPYHLLGTNKYKVMDIPYSLEGVPAMDKKKTEMLQQTYFDHVYFTEEKSC
;
A
#
# COMPACT_ATOMS: atom_id res chain seq x y z
N MET A 1 -22.70 -15.46 3.06
CA MET A 1 -21.56 -15.39 4.01
C MET A 1 -20.41 -14.84 3.21
N THR A 2 -19.82 -13.73 3.66
CA THR A 2 -18.69 -13.08 2.98
C THR A 2 -17.43 -13.94 3.14
N VAL A 3 -16.71 -14.16 2.06
CA VAL A 3 -15.47 -14.94 2.03
C VAL A 3 -14.42 -14.12 1.31
N GLY A 4 -13.22 -14.08 1.85
CA GLY A 4 -12.06 -13.46 1.23
C GLY A 4 -10.95 -14.46 0.93
N HIS A 5 -10.19 -14.15 -0.08
CA HIS A 5 -9.05 -14.93 -0.53
C HIS A 5 -7.75 -14.34 0.01
N VAL A 6 -7.05 -15.08 0.85
CA VAL A 6 -5.78 -14.69 1.48
C VAL A 6 -4.65 -15.48 0.85
N HIS A 7 -3.67 -14.75 0.29
CA HIS A 7 -2.46 -15.36 -0.27
C HIS A 7 -1.56 -15.91 0.84
N SER A 8 -1.25 -15.08 1.83
CA SER A 8 -0.38 -15.46 2.96
C SER A 8 -0.60 -14.53 4.17
N ILE A 9 -0.10 -14.97 5.32
CA ILE A 9 -0.15 -14.21 6.58
C ILE A 9 1.25 -14.17 7.16
N GLU A 10 1.75 -12.96 7.41
CA GLU A 10 2.97 -12.70 8.16
C GLU A 10 2.62 -12.20 9.56
N SER A 11 3.11 -12.89 10.57
CA SER A 11 2.67 -12.63 11.95
C SER A 11 3.39 -11.48 12.65
N MET A 12 4.57 -11.06 12.17
CA MET A 12 5.45 -10.09 12.83
C MET A 12 6.14 -9.16 11.82
N GLY A 13 5.38 -8.54 10.92
CA GLY A 13 5.87 -7.51 9.99
C GLY A 13 6.34 -6.26 10.74
N LEU A 14 7.47 -5.70 10.30
CA LEU A 14 8.09 -4.51 10.92
C LEU A 14 8.15 -3.30 9.96
N VAL A 15 7.74 -3.49 8.69
CA VAL A 15 7.87 -2.48 7.64
C VAL A 15 6.52 -2.11 6.99
N ASP A 16 5.45 -2.70 7.46
CA ASP A 16 4.11 -2.56 6.87
C ASP A 16 3.19 -1.65 7.73
N GLY A 17 3.76 -0.59 8.26
CA GLY A 17 3.12 0.38 9.15
C GLY A 17 3.83 0.49 10.50
N PRO A 18 3.26 1.22 11.47
CA PRO A 18 3.87 1.43 12.77
C PRO A 18 3.83 0.16 13.64
N GLY A 19 4.85 0.01 14.48
CA GLY A 19 4.95 -1.10 15.45
C GLY A 19 5.09 -2.49 14.83
N ILE A 20 4.74 -3.50 15.61
CA ILE A 20 4.72 -4.91 15.14
C ILE A 20 3.33 -5.20 14.59
N ARG A 21 3.26 -5.77 13.39
CA ARG A 21 1.98 -5.98 12.70
C ARG A 21 1.79 -7.41 12.23
N THR A 22 0.56 -7.89 12.29
CA THR A 22 0.17 -9.02 11.46
C THR A 22 -0.17 -8.51 10.07
N VAL A 23 0.54 -8.97 9.05
CA VAL A 23 0.28 -8.56 7.67
C VAL A 23 -0.52 -9.65 6.96
N ILE A 24 -1.66 -9.27 6.43
CA ILE A 24 -2.55 -10.14 5.65
C ILE A 24 -2.36 -9.80 4.18
N PHE A 25 -1.71 -10.66 3.43
CA PHE A 25 -1.56 -10.51 2.00
C PHE A 25 -2.78 -11.10 1.30
N LEU A 26 -3.64 -10.23 0.76
CA LEU A 26 -4.82 -10.66 0.02
C LEU A 26 -4.45 -11.10 -1.40
N GLN A 27 -5.20 -12.06 -1.91
CA GLN A 27 -5.07 -12.56 -3.27
C GLN A 27 -5.84 -11.65 -4.24
N GLY A 28 -5.30 -11.45 -5.43
CA GLY A 28 -5.91 -10.68 -6.51
C GLY A 28 -5.37 -9.26 -6.64
N CYS A 29 -4.91 -8.92 -7.84
CA CYS A 29 -4.50 -7.57 -8.19
C CYS A 29 -4.83 -7.29 -9.66
N ALA A 30 -5.50 -6.18 -9.95
CA ALA A 30 -5.79 -5.76 -11.31
C ALA A 30 -4.64 -5.01 -11.97
N LEU A 31 -3.69 -4.48 -11.17
CA LEU A 31 -2.53 -3.78 -11.68
C LEU A 31 -1.45 -4.77 -12.20
N ARG A 32 -0.62 -4.27 -13.08
CA ARG A 32 0.58 -4.97 -13.61
C ARG A 32 1.79 -4.07 -13.47
N CYS A 33 2.02 -3.62 -12.21
CA CYS A 33 3.13 -2.73 -11.91
C CYS A 33 4.44 -3.31 -12.39
N ARG A 34 5.21 -2.53 -13.15
CA ARG A 34 6.46 -2.97 -13.79
C ARG A 34 7.50 -3.47 -12.80
N PHE A 35 7.47 -2.95 -11.56
CA PHE A 35 8.36 -3.34 -10.46
C PHE A 35 7.67 -4.23 -9.41
N CYS A 36 6.58 -4.92 -9.75
CA CYS A 36 5.85 -5.74 -8.78
C CYS A 36 6.75 -6.85 -8.20
N HIS A 37 6.73 -7.00 -6.87
CA HIS A 37 7.47 -8.08 -6.19
C HIS A 37 6.62 -9.32 -5.92
N ASN A 38 5.30 -9.20 -6.09
CA ASN A 38 4.34 -10.25 -5.78
C ASN A 38 3.45 -10.60 -6.98
N PRO A 39 4.02 -10.98 -8.15
CA PRO A 39 3.22 -11.37 -9.32
C PRO A 39 2.34 -12.60 -9.04
N ASP A 40 2.70 -13.40 -8.06
CA ASP A 40 1.95 -14.56 -7.55
C ASP A 40 0.61 -14.17 -6.89
N THR A 41 0.43 -12.89 -6.55
CA THR A 41 -0.86 -12.37 -6.06
C THR A 41 -1.77 -11.81 -7.16
N TRP A 42 -1.37 -11.84 -8.44
CA TRP A 42 -2.15 -11.20 -9.51
C TRP A 42 -3.47 -11.91 -9.82
N GLU A 43 -3.47 -13.25 -9.78
CA GLU A 43 -4.68 -14.02 -10.05
C GLU A 43 -5.77 -13.68 -9.03
N LEU A 44 -6.99 -13.46 -9.53
CA LEU A 44 -8.13 -13.14 -8.66
C LEU A 44 -8.67 -14.38 -7.93
N SER A 45 -8.43 -15.56 -8.50
CA SER A 45 -8.73 -16.85 -7.89
C SER A 45 -7.50 -17.43 -7.23
N GLY A 46 -7.69 -18.20 -6.19
CA GLY A 46 -6.59 -18.83 -5.43
C GLY A 46 -6.45 -18.27 -4.02
N GLY A 47 -5.32 -18.60 -3.38
CA GLY A 47 -5.15 -18.33 -1.97
C GLY A 47 -5.99 -19.27 -1.08
N THR A 48 -6.06 -18.96 0.19
CA THR A 48 -6.89 -19.67 1.18
C THR A 48 -8.12 -18.84 1.49
N GLU A 49 -9.28 -19.46 1.44
CA GLU A 49 -10.54 -18.82 1.80
C GLU A 49 -10.66 -18.66 3.33
N TYR A 50 -11.11 -17.49 3.75
CA TYR A 50 -11.46 -17.17 5.13
C TYR A 50 -12.75 -16.37 5.19
N THR A 51 -13.56 -16.65 6.20
CA THR A 51 -14.56 -15.66 6.63
C THR A 51 -13.88 -14.54 7.44
N PRO A 52 -14.50 -13.35 7.55
CA PRO A 52 -13.97 -12.28 8.40
C PRO A 52 -13.70 -12.73 9.84
N GLU A 53 -14.61 -13.51 10.43
CA GLU A 53 -14.48 -14.02 11.80
C GLU A 53 -13.30 -14.98 11.98
N GLU A 54 -13.10 -15.89 11.02
CA GLU A 54 -11.97 -16.82 11.04
C GLU A 54 -10.64 -16.09 10.96
N LEU A 55 -10.56 -15.08 10.06
CA LEU A 55 -9.35 -14.29 9.91
C LEU A 55 -9.05 -13.45 11.16
N VAL A 56 -10.07 -12.78 11.72
CA VAL A 56 -9.90 -11.99 12.96
C VAL A 56 -9.53 -12.88 14.14
N ALA A 57 -10.08 -14.09 14.24
CA ALA A 57 -9.68 -15.06 15.27
C ALA A 57 -8.18 -15.42 15.17
N LYS A 58 -7.61 -15.48 13.96
CA LYS A 58 -6.17 -15.67 13.77
C LYS A 58 -5.38 -14.41 14.18
N ILE A 59 -5.78 -13.21 13.70
CA ILE A 59 -5.14 -11.93 14.01
C ILE A 59 -5.09 -11.69 15.52
N ARG A 60 -6.17 -11.96 16.25
CA ARG A 60 -6.29 -11.81 17.70
C ARG A 60 -5.24 -12.56 18.48
N ARG A 61 -4.74 -13.70 17.98
CA ARG A 61 -3.68 -14.49 18.64
C ARG A 61 -2.37 -13.74 18.73
N PHE A 62 -2.14 -12.74 17.85
CA PHE A 62 -0.93 -11.92 17.81
C PHE A 62 -1.10 -10.57 18.54
N LYS A 63 -2.32 -10.22 18.98
CA LYS A 63 -2.62 -8.96 19.68
C LYS A 63 -1.65 -8.65 20.84
N PRO A 64 -1.18 -9.63 21.67
CA PRO A 64 -0.21 -9.34 22.73
C PRO A 64 1.13 -8.76 22.23
N TYR A 65 1.47 -8.97 20.95
CA TYR A 65 2.71 -8.47 20.35
C TYR A 65 2.57 -7.07 19.74
N PHE A 66 1.36 -6.57 19.51
CA PHE A 66 1.10 -5.28 18.87
C PHE A 66 1.52 -4.10 19.74
N LYS A 67 1.53 -4.25 21.07
CA LYS A 67 1.81 -3.17 22.03
C LYS A 67 0.92 -1.94 21.76
N GLU A 68 1.50 -0.72 21.82
CA GLU A 68 0.76 0.53 21.67
C GLU A 68 0.58 0.93 20.19
N ASP A 69 1.60 0.68 19.34
CA ASP A 69 1.64 1.18 17.95
C ASP A 69 1.31 0.13 16.90
N GLY A 70 1.35 -1.15 17.25
CA GLY A 70 1.15 -2.24 16.32
C GLY A 70 -0.30 -2.57 16.03
N GLY A 71 -0.53 -3.54 15.14
CA GLY A 71 -1.88 -3.93 14.74
C GLY A 71 -1.93 -4.88 13.56
N VAL A 72 -2.91 -4.71 12.69
CA VAL A 72 -3.03 -5.49 11.45
C VAL A 72 -2.85 -4.58 10.23
N THR A 73 -2.21 -5.11 9.19
CA THR A 73 -2.14 -4.49 7.86
C THR A 73 -2.70 -5.43 6.82
N PHE A 74 -3.64 -4.95 6.02
CA PHE A 74 -4.14 -5.65 4.84
C PHE A 74 -3.38 -5.14 3.62
N SER A 75 -2.64 -6.03 2.98
CA SER A 75 -1.73 -5.79 1.85
C SER A 75 -1.88 -6.91 0.81
N GLY A 76 -0.84 -7.22 0.04
CA GLY A 76 -0.75 -8.38 -0.84
C GLY A 76 -0.84 -8.04 -2.31
N GLY A 77 -1.94 -8.42 -2.96
CA GLY A 77 -2.30 -7.93 -4.28
C GLY A 77 -2.82 -6.49 -4.18
N GLU A 78 -4.13 -6.31 -4.29
CA GLU A 78 -4.77 -5.02 -4.01
C GLU A 78 -5.97 -5.26 -3.08
N PRO A 79 -5.88 -4.87 -1.80
CA PRO A 79 -6.93 -5.15 -0.82
C PRO A 79 -8.31 -4.60 -1.20
N LEU A 80 -8.35 -3.46 -1.88
CA LEU A 80 -9.59 -2.80 -2.31
C LEU A 80 -10.35 -3.57 -3.40
N LEU A 81 -9.79 -4.68 -3.91
CA LEU A 81 -10.51 -5.58 -4.84
C LEU A 81 -11.40 -6.61 -4.13
N GLN A 82 -11.30 -6.71 -2.81
CA GLN A 82 -12.18 -7.54 -1.98
C GLN A 82 -12.96 -6.67 -0.97
N PRO A 83 -13.77 -5.68 -1.43
CA PRO A 83 -14.30 -4.61 -0.58
C PRO A 83 -15.18 -5.11 0.55
N ASP A 84 -16.10 -6.05 0.30
CA ASP A 84 -17.00 -6.57 1.33
C ASP A 84 -16.26 -7.34 2.42
N PHE A 85 -15.31 -8.20 2.03
CA PHE A 85 -14.48 -8.94 2.97
C PHE A 85 -13.57 -8.01 3.79
N LEU A 86 -12.92 -7.05 3.12
CA LEU A 86 -12.04 -6.08 3.76
C LEU A 86 -12.81 -5.24 4.78
N LYS A 87 -13.95 -4.68 4.38
CA LYS A 87 -14.83 -3.86 5.22
C LYS A 87 -15.27 -4.59 6.50
N GLU A 88 -15.79 -5.81 6.35
CA GLU A 88 -16.25 -6.62 7.48
C GLU A 88 -15.10 -6.99 8.41
N THR A 89 -13.95 -7.37 7.85
CA THR A 89 -12.78 -7.74 8.64
C THR A 89 -12.18 -6.55 9.40
N LEU A 90 -12.07 -5.38 8.76
CA LEU A 90 -11.62 -4.14 9.39
C LEU A 90 -12.53 -3.76 10.57
N LYS A 91 -13.86 -3.81 10.36
CA LYS A 91 -14.86 -3.53 11.40
C LYS A 91 -14.70 -4.45 12.60
N LEU A 92 -14.51 -5.74 12.38
CA LEU A 92 -14.29 -6.70 13.47
C LEU A 92 -12.98 -6.43 14.19
N CYS A 93 -11.89 -6.11 13.49
CA CYS A 93 -10.61 -5.72 14.10
C CYS A 93 -10.76 -4.47 14.98
N LYS A 94 -11.49 -3.45 14.52
CA LYS A 94 -11.79 -2.25 15.31
C LYS A 94 -12.58 -2.57 16.58
N ASN A 95 -13.58 -3.43 16.49
CA ASN A 95 -14.37 -3.86 17.64
C ASN A 95 -13.53 -4.60 18.70
N GLU A 96 -12.44 -5.24 18.27
CA GLU A 96 -11.45 -5.87 19.16
C GLU A 96 -10.38 -4.88 19.69
N GLY A 97 -10.46 -3.60 19.33
CA GLY A 97 -9.46 -2.59 19.67
C GLY A 97 -8.11 -2.84 19.02
N ILE A 98 -8.09 -3.39 17.81
CA ILE A 98 -6.88 -3.60 17.01
C ILE A 98 -6.73 -2.44 16.03
N HIS A 99 -5.57 -1.80 16.02
CA HIS A 99 -5.23 -0.75 15.04
C HIS A 99 -5.18 -1.35 13.63
N THR A 100 -5.89 -0.72 12.70
CA THR A 100 -6.10 -1.19 11.34
C THR A 100 -5.32 -0.35 10.33
N CYS A 101 -4.66 -1.02 9.40
CA CYS A 101 -3.95 -0.40 8.29
C CYS A 101 -4.30 -1.10 6.99
N ILE A 102 -4.43 -0.33 5.90
CA ILE A 102 -4.46 -0.86 4.54
C ILE A 102 -3.25 -0.37 3.76
N ASP A 103 -2.59 -1.28 3.07
CA ASP A 103 -1.46 -1.02 2.16
C ASP A 103 -1.96 -1.24 0.74
N THR A 104 -2.15 -0.15 0.00
CA THR A 104 -2.91 -0.13 -1.24
C THR A 104 -2.30 0.80 -2.28
N ALA A 105 -2.47 0.44 -3.56
CA ALA A 105 -2.23 1.35 -4.67
C ALA A 105 -3.48 2.21 -5.01
N GLY A 106 -4.52 2.15 -4.20
CA GLY A 106 -5.75 2.92 -4.39
C GLY A 106 -6.60 2.45 -5.59
N TYR A 107 -6.45 1.21 -6.03
CA TYR A 107 -7.14 0.69 -7.21
C TYR A 107 -8.29 -0.26 -6.82
N GLY A 108 -9.36 0.30 -6.31
CA GLY A 108 -10.49 -0.46 -5.78
C GLY A 108 -11.70 -0.57 -6.70
N LEU A 109 -12.75 -1.19 -6.17
CA LEU A 109 -14.03 -1.37 -6.86
C LEU A 109 -15.09 -0.39 -6.39
N SER A 110 -15.24 -0.20 -5.06
CA SER A 110 -16.29 0.62 -4.43
C SER A 110 -16.13 0.65 -2.91
N ASP A 111 -17.11 1.21 -2.22
CA ASP A 111 -17.27 1.17 -0.76
C ASP A 111 -16.13 1.85 0.03
N TYR A 112 -15.42 2.78 -0.58
CA TYR A 112 -14.28 3.44 0.03
C TYR A 112 -14.63 4.10 1.37
N ASP A 113 -15.78 4.76 1.47
CA ASP A 113 -16.20 5.44 2.70
C ASP A 113 -16.37 4.44 3.85
N GLU A 114 -17.01 3.28 3.62
CA GLU A 114 -17.18 2.23 4.63
C GLU A 114 -15.85 1.59 5.05
N ILE A 115 -14.94 1.38 4.10
CA ILE A 115 -13.61 0.86 4.39
C ILE A 115 -12.81 1.87 5.21
N LEU A 116 -12.79 3.14 4.81
CA LEU A 116 -12.02 4.21 5.46
C LEU A 116 -12.54 4.53 6.87
N ASN A 117 -13.86 4.38 7.14
CA ASN A 117 -14.44 4.52 8.48
C ASN A 117 -13.85 3.51 9.50
N HIS A 118 -13.32 2.39 9.03
CA HIS A 118 -12.72 1.35 9.86
C HIS A 118 -11.20 1.22 9.69
N THR A 119 -10.55 2.21 9.04
CA THR A 119 -9.11 2.25 8.77
C THR A 119 -8.45 3.38 9.55
N ASP A 120 -7.45 3.06 10.38
CA ASP A 120 -6.69 4.07 11.12
C ASP A 120 -5.57 4.69 10.29
N LEU A 121 -4.97 3.89 9.40
CA LEU A 121 -3.83 4.31 8.57
C LEU A 121 -3.95 3.72 7.17
N VAL A 122 -3.66 4.53 6.17
CA VAL A 122 -3.46 4.09 4.78
C VAL A 122 -1.98 4.22 4.42
N LEU A 123 -1.33 3.10 4.09
CA LEU A 123 -0.07 3.10 3.35
C LEU A 123 -0.43 3.21 1.87
N LEU A 124 -0.26 4.39 1.30
CA LEU A 124 -0.66 4.67 -0.08
C LEU A 124 0.55 4.58 -1.01
N ASP A 125 0.56 3.55 -1.83
CA ASP A 125 1.54 3.36 -2.89
C ASP A 125 1.27 4.30 -4.07
N LEU A 126 1.88 5.45 -4.10
CA LEU A 126 1.80 6.39 -5.22
C LEU A 126 2.72 5.91 -6.36
N LYS A 127 2.13 5.23 -7.36
CA LYS A 127 2.91 4.56 -8.41
C LYS A 127 3.50 5.54 -9.43
N HIS A 128 2.79 6.60 -9.78
CA HIS A 128 3.25 7.74 -10.56
C HIS A 128 2.29 8.93 -10.40
N ILE A 129 2.74 10.16 -10.73
CA ILE A 129 1.97 11.41 -10.58
C ILE A 129 1.29 11.86 -11.87
N HIS A 130 1.76 11.39 -13.03
CA HIS A 130 1.20 11.72 -14.34
C HIS A 130 0.39 10.55 -14.90
N LYS A 131 -0.80 10.81 -15.42
CA LYS A 131 -1.74 9.78 -15.92
C LYS A 131 -1.11 8.84 -16.93
N THR A 132 -0.42 9.37 -17.94
CA THR A 132 0.22 8.57 -18.99
C THR A 132 1.31 7.66 -18.44
N ASP A 133 2.10 8.14 -17.50
CA ASP A 133 3.20 7.36 -16.94
C ASP A 133 2.72 6.43 -15.83
N TYR A 134 1.64 6.79 -15.11
CA TYR A 134 0.91 5.86 -14.24
C TYR A 134 0.41 4.66 -15.03
N GLU A 135 -0.22 4.90 -16.19
CA GLU A 135 -0.71 3.81 -17.05
C GLU A 135 0.42 2.92 -17.57
N LYS A 136 1.53 3.51 -18.01
CA LYS A 136 2.73 2.76 -18.40
C LYS A 136 3.32 1.95 -17.24
N MET A 137 3.28 2.49 -16.02
CA MET A 137 3.83 1.86 -14.84
C MET A 137 2.97 0.74 -14.29
N THR A 138 1.63 0.88 -14.38
CA THR A 138 0.66 0.00 -13.70
C THR A 138 -0.17 -0.87 -14.66
N GLY A 139 -0.18 -0.55 -15.94
CA GLY A 139 -1.03 -1.19 -16.95
C GLY A 139 -2.51 -0.82 -16.84
N ARG A 140 -2.86 0.23 -16.11
CA ARG A 140 -4.24 0.68 -15.88
C ARG A 140 -4.32 2.19 -15.87
N SER A 141 -5.51 2.75 -16.23
CA SER A 141 -5.77 4.19 -16.08
C SER A 141 -5.70 4.62 -14.61
N MET A 142 -5.42 5.88 -14.37
CA MET A 142 -5.33 6.47 -13.03
C MET A 142 -6.71 6.79 -12.42
N ASP A 143 -7.80 6.60 -13.14
CA ASP A 143 -9.13 7.08 -12.76
C ASP A 143 -9.60 6.50 -11.41
N ARG A 144 -9.43 5.19 -11.20
CA ARG A 144 -9.81 4.55 -9.91
C ARG A 144 -8.95 5.01 -8.74
N PHE A 145 -7.66 5.28 -9.00
CA PHE A 145 -6.80 5.90 -8.00
C PHE A 145 -7.31 7.30 -7.63
N GLU A 146 -7.70 8.12 -8.62
CA GLU A 146 -8.29 9.45 -8.37
C GLU A 146 -9.61 9.37 -7.60
N GLU A 147 -10.45 8.36 -7.88
CA GLU A 147 -11.68 8.10 -7.11
C GLU A 147 -11.36 7.78 -5.64
N PHE A 148 -10.38 6.91 -5.39
CA PHE A 148 -9.94 6.59 -4.03
C PHE A 148 -9.37 7.81 -3.31
N LEU A 149 -8.54 8.64 -3.99
CA LEU A 149 -8.05 9.90 -3.45
C LEU A 149 -9.17 10.86 -3.05
N ASN A 150 -10.21 10.94 -3.87
CA ASN A 150 -11.38 11.79 -3.58
C ASN A 150 -12.13 11.29 -2.34
N ALA A 151 -12.18 9.98 -2.10
CA ALA A 151 -12.70 9.43 -0.86
C ALA A 151 -11.78 9.77 0.33
N LEU A 152 -10.47 9.53 0.22
CA LEU A 152 -9.49 9.88 1.26
C LEU A 152 -9.57 11.35 1.71
N LYS A 153 -9.80 12.28 0.78
CA LYS A 153 -9.93 13.72 1.08
C LYS A 153 -11.15 14.06 1.96
N LYS A 154 -12.15 13.20 2.03
CA LYS A 154 -13.34 13.38 2.88
C LYS A 154 -13.16 12.79 4.28
N HIS A 155 -12.17 11.92 4.45
CA HIS A 155 -11.90 11.21 5.69
C HIS A 155 -10.71 11.80 6.45
N GLN A 156 -10.69 11.62 7.77
CA GLN A 156 -9.57 12.00 8.64
C GLN A 156 -8.53 10.88 8.80
N THR A 157 -8.58 9.88 7.95
CA THR A 157 -7.66 8.74 7.96
C THR A 157 -6.23 9.22 7.71
N LYS A 158 -5.30 8.79 8.53
CA LYS A 158 -3.87 9.10 8.38
C LYS A 158 -3.30 8.43 7.15
N ILE A 159 -2.33 9.09 6.50
CA ILE A 159 -1.74 8.61 5.25
C ILE A 159 -0.22 8.58 5.39
N TRP A 160 0.37 7.43 5.09
CA TRP A 160 1.79 7.32 4.77
C TRP A 160 1.93 7.07 3.28
N ILE A 161 2.60 7.98 2.58
CA ILE A 161 2.85 7.84 1.15
C ILE A 161 4.11 6.99 0.95
N ARG A 162 4.02 6.00 0.07
CA ARG A 162 5.16 5.23 -0.42
C ARG A 162 5.37 5.47 -1.91
N HIS A 163 6.60 5.67 -2.31
CA HIS A 163 6.95 5.86 -3.71
C HIS A 163 8.23 5.10 -4.07
N VAL A 164 8.15 4.22 -5.05
CA VAL A 164 9.30 3.43 -5.52
C VAL A 164 10.15 4.28 -6.47
N VAL A 165 11.42 4.47 -6.11
CA VAL A 165 12.40 5.17 -6.93
C VAL A 165 13.07 4.19 -7.89
N VAL A 166 12.74 4.32 -9.18
CA VAL A 166 13.24 3.44 -10.25
C VAL A 166 14.24 4.21 -11.11
N PRO A 167 15.49 3.70 -11.29
CA PRO A 167 16.51 4.36 -12.09
C PRO A 167 16.02 4.69 -13.51
N GLY A 168 16.22 5.95 -13.92
CA GLY A 168 15.82 6.46 -15.24
C GLY A 168 14.33 6.64 -15.46
N ILE A 169 13.48 6.42 -14.44
CA ILE A 169 12.02 6.56 -14.55
C ILE A 169 11.51 7.57 -13.50
N THR A 170 11.79 7.34 -12.22
CA THR A 170 11.27 8.16 -11.12
C THR A 170 12.38 8.72 -10.23
N ASP A 171 13.64 8.67 -10.63
CA ASP A 171 14.82 9.02 -9.83
C ASP A 171 15.42 10.42 -10.14
N SER A 172 14.74 11.23 -10.96
CA SER A 172 15.18 12.59 -11.29
C SER A 172 14.75 13.60 -10.21
N GLU A 173 15.54 14.65 -10.04
CA GLU A 173 15.21 15.77 -9.13
C GLU A 173 13.92 16.49 -9.55
N ASP A 174 13.68 16.63 -10.86
CA ASP A 174 12.45 17.22 -11.39
C ASP A 174 11.22 16.38 -10.99
N HIS A 175 11.31 15.05 -11.13
CA HIS A 175 10.24 14.15 -10.68
C HIS A 175 10.00 14.27 -9.16
N MET A 176 11.05 14.34 -8.35
CA MET A 176 10.93 14.50 -6.90
C MET A 176 10.29 15.82 -6.49
N ALA A 177 10.63 16.91 -7.17
CA ALA A 177 10.02 18.22 -6.94
C ALA A 177 8.52 18.21 -7.28
N GLN A 178 8.14 17.60 -8.40
CA GLN A 178 6.74 17.44 -8.80
C GLN A 178 5.98 16.50 -7.87
N LEU A 179 6.61 15.40 -7.44
CA LEU A 179 6.05 14.44 -6.46
C LEU A 179 5.74 15.14 -5.15
N LYS A 180 6.67 15.94 -4.63
CA LYS A 180 6.48 16.74 -3.41
C LYS A 180 5.28 17.69 -3.55
N ALA A 181 5.23 18.45 -4.65
CA ALA A 181 4.11 19.36 -4.90
C ALA A 181 2.77 18.63 -5.00
N TYR A 182 2.75 17.45 -5.63
CA TYR A 182 1.55 16.62 -5.71
C TYR A 182 1.11 16.10 -4.34
N ILE A 183 2.03 15.58 -3.53
CA ILE A 183 1.73 15.07 -2.18
C ILE A 183 1.18 16.17 -1.26
N GLN A 184 1.63 17.42 -1.41
CA GLN A 184 1.11 18.55 -0.63
C GLN A 184 -0.39 18.84 -0.88
N THR A 185 -0.98 18.26 -1.92
CA THR A 185 -2.44 18.34 -2.16
C THR A 185 -3.27 17.33 -1.37
N PHE A 186 -2.62 16.42 -0.67
CA PHE A 186 -3.29 15.38 0.13
C PHE A 186 -3.50 15.89 1.56
N PRO A 187 -4.66 15.60 2.17
CA PRO A 187 -4.87 15.82 3.59
C PRO A 187 -4.17 14.73 4.41
N ASN A 188 -3.89 15.03 5.66
CA ASN A 188 -3.53 14.04 6.69
C ASN A 188 -2.32 13.14 6.36
N VAL A 189 -1.38 13.62 5.52
CA VAL A 189 -0.12 12.90 5.28
C VAL A 189 0.79 13.08 6.50
N GLU A 190 1.11 11.97 7.17
CA GLU A 190 2.03 11.97 8.31
C GLU A 190 3.46 11.60 7.90
N LYS A 191 3.62 10.84 6.83
CA LYS A 191 4.92 10.35 6.40
C LYS A 191 4.99 10.15 4.89
N VAL A 192 6.17 10.38 4.34
CA VAL A 192 6.53 10.00 2.97
C VAL A 192 7.76 9.11 3.01
N GLU A 193 7.71 7.98 2.34
CA GLU A 193 8.80 7.01 2.24
C GLU A 193 9.18 6.79 0.77
N LEU A 194 10.40 7.12 0.42
CA LEU A 194 10.99 6.72 -0.86
C LEU A 194 11.57 5.32 -0.72
N LEU A 195 11.11 4.39 -1.53
CA LEU A 195 11.54 3.01 -1.53
C LEU A 195 12.50 2.75 -2.70
N PRO A 196 13.75 2.34 -2.46
CA PRO A 196 14.66 2.03 -3.57
C PRO A 196 14.16 0.80 -4.33
N TYR A 197 14.03 0.92 -5.66
CA TYR A 197 13.78 -0.24 -6.53
C TYR A 197 14.86 -1.31 -6.34
N HIS A 198 14.43 -2.57 -6.18
CA HIS A 198 15.33 -3.71 -6.02
C HIS A 198 14.84 -4.95 -6.78
N LEU A 199 15.73 -5.95 -6.95
CA LEU A 199 15.50 -7.11 -7.81
C LEU A 199 15.01 -8.37 -7.06
N LEU A 200 14.66 -8.27 -5.77
CA LEU A 200 14.32 -9.44 -4.95
C LEU A 200 13.13 -10.25 -5.47
N GLY A 201 12.14 -9.60 -6.10
CA GLY A 201 10.97 -10.25 -6.66
C GLY A 201 11.17 -10.93 -8.02
N THR A 202 12.28 -10.67 -8.71
CA THR A 202 12.46 -11.09 -10.13
C THR A 202 12.49 -12.61 -10.32
N ASN A 203 12.93 -13.37 -9.31
CA ASN A 203 12.93 -14.82 -9.38
C ASN A 203 11.51 -15.41 -9.53
N LYS A 204 10.50 -14.77 -8.96
CA LYS A 204 9.10 -15.21 -9.09
C LYS A 204 8.66 -15.18 -10.55
N TYR A 205 9.06 -14.16 -11.32
CA TYR A 205 8.73 -14.03 -12.74
C TYR A 205 9.31 -15.20 -13.56
N LYS A 206 10.56 -15.61 -13.25
CA LYS A 206 11.17 -16.77 -13.92
C LYS A 206 10.44 -18.07 -13.61
N VAL A 207 10.05 -18.27 -12.35
CA VAL A 207 9.32 -19.48 -11.92
C VAL A 207 7.92 -19.52 -12.55
N MET A 208 7.29 -18.36 -12.74
CA MET A 208 5.95 -18.23 -13.31
C MET A 208 5.96 -18.13 -14.85
N ASP A 209 7.14 -18.15 -15.49
CA ASP A 209 7.31 -17.96 -16.92
C ASP A 209 6.68 -16.65 -17.44
N ILE A 210 6.84 -15.56 -16.66
CA ILE A 210 6.34 -14.22 -16.99
C ILE A 210 7.52 -13.32 -17.32
N PRO A 211 7.51 -12.59 -18.47
CA PRO A 211 8.56 -11.61 -18.77
C PRO A 211 8.60 -10.48 -17.73
N TYR A 212 9.80 -10.18 -17.22
CA TYR A 212 9.98 -9.06 -16.30
C TYR A 212 10.16 -7.74 -17.06
N SER A 213 9.24 -6.81 -16.92
CA SER A 213 9.17 -5.59 -17.74
C SER A 213 10.28 -4.55 -17.45
N LEU A 214 11.02 -4.69 -16.36
CA LEU A 214 12.20 -3.88 -16.02
C LEU A 214 13.50 -4.69 -16.15
N GLU A 215 13.53 -5.70 -17.02
CA GLU A 215 14.74 -6.46 -17.28
C GLU A 215 15.88 -5.51 -17.74
N GLY A 216 17.06 -5.66 -17.18
CA GLY A 216 18.22 -4.80 -17.46
C GLY A 216 18.24 -3.49 -16.68
N VAL A 217 17.18 -3.08 -15.99
CA VAL A 217 17.21 -1.92 -15.09
C VAL A 217 17.91 -2.32 -13.79
N PRO A 218 19.03 -1.65 -13.40
CA PRO A 218 19.73 -1.98 -12.16
C PRO A 218 18.91 -1.63 -10.92
N ALA A 219 19.22 -2.27 -9.79
CA ALA A 219 18.68 -1.83 -8.50
C ALA A 219 19.05 -0.37 -8.23
N MET A 220 18.15 0.35 -7.56
CA MET A 220 18.38 1.74 -7.19
C MET A 220 19.48 1.85 -6.12
N ASP A 221 20.35 2.84 -6.28
CA ASP A 221 21.35 3.16 -5.26
C ASP A 221 20.64 3.67 -3.98
N LYS A 222 20.86 2.95 -2.89
CA LYS A 222 20.26 3.28 -1.59
C LYS A 222 20.70 4.66 -1.09
N LYS A 223 21.97 5.03 -1.26
CA LYS A 223 22.49 6.34 -0.85
C LYS A 223 21.85 7.48 -1.64
N LYS A 224 21.62 7.28 -2.94
CA LYS A 224 20.88 8.26 -3.76
C LYS A 224 19.44 8.37 -3.28
N THR A 225 18.78 7.25 -2.96
CA THR A 225 17.41 7.29 -2.42
C THR A 225 17.34 8.02 -1.08
N GLU A 226 18.28 7.75 -0.16
CA GLU A 226 18.39 8.46 1.12
C GLU A 226 18.62 9.96 0.93
N MET A 227 19.48 10.34 0.00
CA MET A 227 19.74 11.75 -0.34
C MET A 227 18.46 12.43 -0.88
N LEU A 228 17.72 11.77 -1.77
CA LEU A 228 16.44 12.27 -2.29
C LEU A 228 15.39 12.40 -1.17
N GLN A 229 15.31 11.40 -0.28
CA GLN A 229 14.43 11.42 0.89
C GLN A 229 14.71 12.65 1.76
N GLN A 230 15.97 12.84 2.17
CA GLN A 230 16.41 13.97 3.01
C GLN A 230 16.16 15.32 2.33
N THR A 231 16.43 15.43 1.02
CA THR A 231 16.30 16.69 0.29
C THR A 231 14.85 17.12 0.14
N TYR A 232 13.95 16.17 -0.12
CA TYR A 232 12.59 16.51 -0.53
C TYR A 232 11.53 16.27 0.54
N PHE A 233 11.73 15.33 1.49
CA PHE A 233 10.66 14.86 2.36
C PHE A 233 10.94 14.92 3.86
N ASP A 234 12.17 14.78 4.35
CA ASP A 234 12.48 14.76 5.79
C ASP A 234 12.23 16.09 6.52
N HIS A 235 12.09 17.20 5.77
CA HIS A 235 11.81 18.53 6.32
C HIS A 235 10.37 18.99 6.04
N VAL A 236 9.52 18.11 5.51
CA VAL A 236 8.13 18.43 5.23
C VAL A 236 7.29 17.94 6.38
N TYR A 237 7.03 18.83 7.36
CA TYR A 237 5.97 18.62 8.34
C TYR A 237 4.64 18.66 7.61
N PHE A 238 4.08 17.50 7.34
CA PHE A 238 2.71 17.35 6.89
C PHE A 238 1.84 17.46 8.14
N THR A 239 1.23 18.60 8.34
CA THR A 239 0.39 18.97 9.50
C THR A 239 1.14 19.34 10.77
N GLU A 240 1.48 20.60 10.96
CA GLU A 240 1.30 21.25 12.24
C GLU A 240 0.09 22.19 12.15
N GLU A 241 -0.91 21.87 12.95
CA GLU A 241 -1.82 22.71 13.64
C GLU A 241 -1.75 24.20 13.25
N LYS A 242 -2.73 24.65 12.49
CA LYS A 242 -3.22 26.00 12.70
C LYS A 242 -4.19 25.94 13.88
N SER A 243 -3.63 25.85 15.08
CA SER A 243 -4.32 26.31 16.28
C SER A 243 -4.31 27.83 16.26
N CYS A 244 -5.44 28.43 16.06
CA CYS A 244 -5.85 29.73 16.58
C CYS A 244 -7.21 29.57 17.19
#